data_18e5b91b00392839d307c71d8a0b0c4e
#
_entry.id   18e5b91b00392839d307c71d8a0b0c4e
#
_cell.length_a   1.000
_cell.length_b   1.000
_cell.length_c   1.000
_cell.angle_alpha   90.00
_cell.angle_beta   90.00
_cell.angle_gamma   90.00
#
_symmetry.space_group_name_H-M   'P 1'
#
loop_
_entity.id
_entity.type
_entity.pdbx_description
1 polymer ?
#
loop_
_entity_poly.entity_id
_entity_poly.type
_entity_poly.pdbx_seq_one_letter_code
_entity_poly.pdbx_strand_id
1 'polypeptide(L)'
;MKVYEGKLIAEGLRFGIIVGRFNEFIGGKLLAGAIDALKRHGAKDEDIEIAWVPGAFEIPLIAKKMVKSNKYDAVICLGAVIRGSTA
;
A
#
# COMPACT_ATOMS: atom_id res chain seq x y z
N MET A 1 -16.63 22.57 -14.27
CA MET A 1 -16.25 21.27 -13.71
C MET A 1 -14.74 21.20 -13.60
N LYS A 2 -14.25 20.76 -12.46
CA LYS A 2 -12.80 20.49 -12.30
C LYS A 2 -12.55 19.00 -12.40
N VAL A 3 -11.55 18.62 -13.16
CA VAL A 3 -11.12 17.23 -13.31
C VAL A 3 -9.63 17.14 -12.98
N TYR A 4 -9.28 16.21 -12.09
CA TYR A 4 -7.90 15.95 -11.74
C TYR A 4 -7.47 14.64 -12.39
N GLU A 5 -6.45 14.68 -13.20
CA GLU A 5 -5.91 13.50 -13.87
C GLU A 5 -4.46 13.29 -13.46
N GLY A 6 -4.16 12.11 -12.92
CA GLY A 6 -2.79 11.75 -12.60
C GLY A 6 -2.04 11.27 -13.83
N LYS A 7 -0.73 11.26 -13.71
CA LYS A 7 0.16 10.67 -14.72
C LYS A 7 0.55 9.27 -14.26
N LEU A 8 0.73 8.35 -15.20
CA LEU A 8 1.16 6.98 -14.90
C LEU A 8 2.69 6.92 -14.77
N ILE A 9 3.24 7.75 -13.87
CA ILE A 9 4.69 7.86 -13.66
C ILE A 9 4.95 7.80 -12.16
N ALA A 10 5.76 6.83 -11.74
CA ALA A 10 6.18 6.67 -10.35
C ALA A 10 7.66 6.98 -10.13
N GLU A 11 8.38 7.34 -11.18
CA GLU A 11 9.82 7.61 -11.10
C GLU A 11 10.13 8.75 -10.13
N GLY A 12 11.09 8.50 -9.23
CA GLY A 12 11.52 9.49 -8.25
C GLY A 12 10.59 9.68 -7.07
N LEU A 13 9.44 9.01 -7.05
CA LEU A 13 8.50 9.08 -5.93
C LEU A 13 8.80 7.98 -4.92
N ARG A 14 8.50 8.25 -3.65
CA ARG A 14 8.69 7.33 -2.53
C ARG A 14 7.35 6.81 -2.06
N PHE A 15 7.28 5.50 -1.84
CA PHE A 15 6.03 4.84 -1.49
C PHE A 15 6.18 4.06 -0.20
N GLY A 16 5.20 4.20 0.68
CA GLY A 16 5.04 3.33 1.83
C GLY A 16 3.83 2.42 1.60
N ILE A 17 4.01 1.12 1.78
CA ILE A 17 2.94 0.14 1.60
C ILE A 17 2.68 -0.54 2.94
N ILE A 18 1.42 -0.57 3.36
CA ILE A 18 1.00 -1.26 4.57
C ILE A 18 0.19 -2.47 4.16
N VAL A 19 0.57 -3.64 4.69
CA VAL A 19 -0.09 -4.91 4.33
C VAL A 19 -0.56 -5.61 5.60
N GLY A 20 -1.82 -6.02 5.64
CA GLY A 20 -2.33 -6.86 6.70
C GLY A 20 -1.89 -8.31 6.55
N ARG A 21 -1.43 -8.93 7.66
CA ARG A 21 -1.00 -10.34 7.64
C ARG A 21 -2.17 -11.32 7.65
N PHE A 22 -3.33 -10.88 8.10
CA PHE A 22 -4.49 -11.75 8.07
C PHE A 22 -4.75 -12.19 6.63
N ASN A 23 -4.74 -13.50 6.40
CA ASN A 23 -4.77 -14.10 5.09
C ASN A 23 -3.57 -13.68 4.22
N GLU A 24 -2.38 -14.17 4.59
CA GLU A 24 -1.13 -13.81 3.90
C GLU A 24 -1.13 -14.19 2.42
N PHE A 25 -1.89 -15.22 2.03
CA PHE A 25 -1.97 -15.61 0.63
C PHE A 25 -2.55 -14.46 -0.22
N ILE A 26 -3.65 -13.87 0.23
CA ILE A 26 -4.27 -12.73 -0.47
C ILE A 26 -3.40 -11.48 -0.31
N GLY A 27 -2.95 -11.21 0.92
CA GLY A 27 -2.09 -10.06 1.19
C GLY A 27 -0.81 -10.07 0.38
N GLY A 28 -0.17 -11.23 0.27
CA GLY A 28 1.03 -11.39 -0.54
C GLY A 28 0.79 -11.12 -2.02
N LYS A 29 -0.34 -11.56 -2.55
CA LYS A 29 -0.70 -11.28 -3.95
C LYS A 29 -0.99 -9.80 -4.19
N LEU A 30 -1.69 -9.16 -3.27
CA LEU A 30 -1.95 -7.73 -3.35
C LEU A 30 -0.65 -6.94 -3.34
N LEU A 31 0.26 -7.31 -2.44
CA LEU A 31 1.56 -6.66 -2.33
C LEU A 31 2.38 -6.84 -3.61
N ALA A 32 2.46 -8.06 -4.12
CA ALA A 32 3.19 -8.35 -5.35
C ALA A 32 2.63 -7.53 -6.52
N GLY A 33 1.30 -7.43 -6.62
CA GLY A 33 0.66 -6.63 -7.66
C GLY A 33 0.97 -5.15 -7.52
N ALA A 34 0.94 -4.62 -6.30
CA ALA A 34 1.26 -3.22 -6.06
C ALA A 34 2.72 -2.90 -6.41
N ILE A 35 3.65 -3.74 -5.98
CA ILE A 35 5.08 -3.56 -6.29
C ILE A 35 5.30 -3.64 -7.80
N ASP A 36 4.71 -4.64 -8.46
CA ASP A 36 4.84 -4.79 -9.91
C ASP A 36 4.33 -3.54 -10.64
N ALA A 37 3.16 -3.03 -10.25
CA ALA A 37 2.61 -1.83 -10.85
C ALA A 37 3.51 -0.61 -10.67
N LEU A 38 4.03 -0.41 -9.46
CA LEU A 38 4.93 0.71 -9.17
C LEU A 38 6.20 0.62 -10.00
N LYS A 39 6.81 -0.56 -10.09
CA LYS A 39 8.04 -0.75 -10.86
C LYS A 39 7.81 -0.55 -12.37
N ARG A 40 6.69 -1.02 -12.89
CA ARG A 40 6.33 -0.81 -14.31
C ARG A 40 6.19 0.66 -14.65
N HIS A 41 5.84 1.49 -13.66
CA HIS A 41 5.69 2.93 -13.85
C HIS A 41 6.92 3.72 -13.41
N GLY A 42 8.03 3.03 -13.14
CA GLY A 42 9.32 3.66 -12.93
C GLY A 42 9.82 3.75 -11.48
N ALA A 43 9.08 3.20 -10.51
CA ALA A 43 9.54 3.21 -9.13
C ALA A 43 10.76 2.29 -8.94
N LYS A 44 11.66 2.70 -8.07
CA LYS A 44 12.85 1.90 -7.72
C LYS A 44 12.62 1.16 -6.41
N ASP A 45 13.29 0.03 -6.24
CA ASP A 45 13.19 -0.76 -5.01
C ASP A 45 13.50 0.05 -3.76
N GLU A 46 14.54 0.87 -3.80
CA GLU A 46 14.94 1.69 -2.66
C GLU A 46 13.92 2.76 -2.27
N ASP A 47 12.96 3.06 -3.14
CA ASP A 47 11.92 4.05 -2.91
C ASP A 47 10.61 3.41 -2.43
N ILE A 48 10.60 2.11 -2.19
CA ILE A 48 9.43 1.37 -1.71
C ILE A 48 9.74 0.77 -0.34
N GLU A 49 8.95 1.13 0.67
CA GLU A 49 9.06 0.55 2.01
C GLU A 49 7.76 -0.15 2.36
N ILE A 50 7.87 -1.28 3.05
CA ILE A 50 6.72 -2.13 3.36
C ILE A 50 6.60 -2.31 4.86
N ALA A 51 5.40 -2.08 5.39
CA ALA A 51 5.06 -2.35 6.77
C ALA A 51 3.99 -3.44 6.83
N TRP A 52 4.28 -4.55 7.51
CA TRP A 52 3.31 -5.59 7.77
C TRP A 52 2.62 -5.33 9.10
N VAL A 53 1.30 -5.43 9.12
CA VAL A 53 0.49 -5.30 10.35
C VAL A 53 -0.35 -6.55 10.55
N PRO A 54 -0.80 -6.86 11.81
CA PRO A 54 -1.53 -8.10 12.07
C PRO A 54 -2.81 -8.25 11.26
N GLY A 55 -3.59 -7.18 11.11
CA GLY A 55 -4.85 -7.24 10.38
C GLY A 55 -5.28 -5.89 9.86
N ALA A 56 -6.43 -5.88 9.19
CA ALA A 56 -6.95 -4.66 8.56
C ALA A 56 -7.25 -3.55 9.57
N PHE A 57 -7.60 -3.89 10.81
CA PHE A 57 -7.92 -2.89 11.83
C PHE A 57 -6.71 -2.05 12.25
N GLU A 58 -5.49 -2.58 12.10
CA GLU A 58 -4.27 -1.85 12.47
C GLU A 58 -3.76 -0.96 11.34
N ILE A 59 -4.29 -1.12 10.14
CA ILE A 59 -3.85 -0.34 8.98
C ILE A 59 -4.04 1.16 9.17
N PRO A 60 -5.21 1.67 9.63
CA PRO A 60 -5.40 3.11 9.75
C PRO A 60 -4.41 3.80 10.68
N LEU A 61 -4.06 3.16 11.81
CA LEU A 61 -3.10 3.75 12.76
C LEU A 61 -1.71 3.88 12.14
N ILE A 62 -1.25 2.82 11.49
CA ILE A 62 0.07 2.81 10.88
C ILE A 62 0.09 3.73 9.66
N ALA A 63 -0.98 3.75 8.87
CA ALA A 63 -1.10 4.68 7.75
C ALA A 63 -0.96 6.13 8.21
N LYS A 64 -1.63 6.50 9.30
CA LYS A 64 -1.54 7.83 9.86
C LYS A 64 -0.10 8.19 10.25
N LYS A 65 0.60 7.26 10.90
CA LYS A 65 2.00 7.47 11.28
C LYS A 65 2.89 7.63 10.07
N MET A 66 2.70 6.82 9.05
CA MET A 66 3.50 6.89 7.82
C MET A 66 3.25 8.20 7.07
N VAL A 67 2.01 8.62 6.95
CA VAL A 67 1.67 9.89 6.31
C VAL A 67 2.30 11.07 7.07
N LYS A 68 2.22 11.06 8.40
CA LYS A 68 2.78 12.14 9.22
C LYS A 68 4.29 12.16 9.24
N SER A 69 4.95 11.08 8.87
CA SER A 69 6.42 11.03 8.86
C SER A 69 7.04 11.91 7.78
N ASN A 70 6.28 12.29 6.78
CA ASN A 70 6.74 13.05 5.60
C ASN A 70 7.83 12.31 4.80
N LYS A 71 7.94 11.00 4.98
CA LYS A 71 8.92 10.18 4.24
C LYS A 71 8.44 9.76 2.87
N TYR A 72 7.13 9.76 2.64
CA TYR A 72 6.53 9.17 1.44
C TYR A 72 5.73 10.19 0.66
N ASP A 73 5.76 10.03 -0.65
CA ASP A 73 4.89 10.79 -1.54
C ASP A 73 3.49 10.19 -1.59
N ALA A 74 3.39 8.88 -1.31
CA ALA A 74 2.11 8.19 -1.21
C ALA A 74 2.21 7.04 -0.23
N VAL A 75 1.10 6.73 0.43
CA VAL A 75 0.95 5.56 1.30
C VAL A 75 -0.15 4.70 0.73
N ILE A 76 0.15 3.42 0.50
CA ILE A 76 -0.78 2.45 -0.08
C ILE A 76 -1.16 1.45 1.00
N CYS A 77 -2.45 1.25 1.21
CA CYS A 77 -2.96 0.32 2.22
C CYS A 77 -3.55 -0.90 1.52
N LEU A 78 -3.07 -2.08 1.89
CA LEU A 78 -3.49 -3.35 1.32
C LEU A 78 -3.98 -4.28 2.43
N GLY A 79 -5.19 -4.75 2.29
CA GLY A 79 -5.76 -5.67 3.26
C GLY A 79 -6.96 -6.38 2.69
N ALA A 80 -7.40 -7.42 3.40
CA ALA A 80 -8.61 -8.14 3.03
C ALA A 80 -9.44 -8.35 4.29
N VAL A 81 -10.74 -8.13 4.16
CA VAL A 81 -11.72 -8.46 5.19
C VAL A 81 -12.64 -9.50 4.56
N ILE A 82 -12.60 -10.71 5.12
CA ILE A 82 -13.37 -11.82 4.58
C ILE A 82 -14.51 -12.13 5.55
N ARG A 83 -15.72 -12.15 5.03
CA ARG A 83 -16.87 -12.53 5.81
C ARG A 83 -16.84 -14.04 6.07
N GLY A 84 -16.80 -14.41 7.36
CA GLY A 84 -16.86 -15.82 7.75
C GLY A 84 -18.30 -16.33 7.77
N SER A 85 -18.44 -17.64 8.04
CA SER A 85 -19.74 -18.29 8.12
C SER A 85 -20.57 -17.83 9.32
N THR A 86 -19.93 -17.20 10.29
CA THR A 86 -20.56 -16.69 11.52
C THR A 86 -20.66 -15.19 11.57
N ALA A 87 -20.65 -14.57 10.46
CA ALA A 87 -20.56 -13.13 10.30
C ALA A 87 -21.30 -12.25 11.30
#